data_e2ef8a7aef170feba16e12cab6992e2c
#
_entry.id   e2ef8a7aef170feba16e12cab6992e2c
#
_cell.length_a   1.000
_cell.length_b   1.000
_cell.length_c   1.000
_cell.angle_alpha   90.00
_cell.angle_beta   90.00
_cell.angle_gamma   90.00
#
_symmetry.space_group_name_H-M   'P 1'
#
loop_
_entity.id
_entity.type
_entity.pdbx_description
1 polymer ?
#
loop_
_entity_poly.entity_id
_entity_poly.type
_entity_poly.pdbx_seq_one_letter_code
_entity_poly.pdbx_strand_id
1 'polypeptide(L)'
;MELTIEQALQKGIEAHKAGQIQEAERLYTAILKAQPNHPDANHNLGALVVGVGKIQDALAYFKIALEAKPSVAQFWLSYINSLITLDRMPDAKAMFDQAKDKG
;
A
#
# COMPACT_ATOMS: atom_id res chain seq x y z
N MET A 1 6.91 -15.08 -21.01
CA MET A 1 5.48 -15.17 -20.71
C MET A 1 5.03 -13.95 -19.95
N GLU A 2 3.94 -13.41 -20.39
CA GLU A 2 3.43 -12.19 -19.76
C GLU A 2 2.29 -12.52 -18.81
N LEU A 3 2.36 -11.92 -17.63
CA LEU A 3 1.31 -12.05 -16.63
C LEU A 3 0.28 -10.95 -16.82
N THR A 4 -0.98 -11.29 -16.57
CA THR A 4 -1.99 -10.22 -16.42
C THR A 4 -1.71 -9.47 -15.13
N ILE A 5 -2.31 -8.29 -14.99
CA ILE A 5 -2.21 -7.51 -13.75
C ILE A 5 -2.67 -8.35 -12.55
N GLU A 6 -3.78 -9.05 -12.71
CA GLU A 6 -4.32 -9.89 -11.63
C GLU A 6 -3.38 -11.03 -11.26
N GLN A 7 -2.78 -11.67 -12.25
CA GLN A 7 -1.83 -12.75 -12.01
C GLN A 7 -0.57 -12.23 -11.31
N ALA A 8 -0.06 -11.08 -11.75
CA ALA A 8 1.10 -10.46 -11.12
C ALA A 8 0.80 -10.08 -9.67
N LEU A 9 -0.39 -9.54 -9.41
CA LEU A 9 -0.80 -9.18 -8.06
C LEU A 9 -0.86 -10.42 -7.17
N GLN A 10 -1.49 -11.50 -7.64
CA GLN A 10 -1.61 -12.73 -6.86
C GLN A 10 -0.24 -13.33 -6.57
N LYS A 11 0.65 -13.36 -7.57
CA LYS A 11 2.00 -13.88 -7.36
C LYS A 11 2.81 -13.00 -6.41
N GLY A 12 2.61 -11.68 -6.46
CA GLY A 12 3.24 -10.77 -5.53
C GLY A 12 2.81 -11.03 -4.10
N ILE A 13 1.50 -11.24 -3.89
CA ILE A 13 0.96 -11.56 -2.57
C ILE A 13 1.55 -12.87 -2.05
N GLU A 14 1.60 -13.89 -2.91
CA GLU A 14 2.16 -15.19 -2.53
C GLU A 14 3.64 -15.08 -2.17
N ALA A 15 4.40 -14.33 -2.97
CA ALA A 15 5.82 -14.11 -2.69
C ALA A 15 6.03 -13.39 -1.36
N HIS A 16 5.22 -12.36 -1.09
CA HIS A 16 5.29 -11.61 0.15
C HIS A 16 5.03 -12.53 1.35
N LYS A 17 3.99 -13.36 1.27
CA LYS A 17 3.66 -14.30 2.34
C LYS A 17 4.76 -15.34 2.56
N ALA A 18 5.46 -15.70 1.50
CA ALA A 18 6.55 -16.68 1.57
C ALA A 18 7.87 -16.05 2.02
N GLY A 19 7.90 -14.74 2.28
CA GLY A 19 9.12 -14.06 2.68
C GLY A 19 10.04 -13.72 1.52
N GLN A 20 9.58 -13.89 0.30
CA GLN A 20 10.36 -13.58 -0.91
C GLN A 20 10.17 -12.10 -1.25
N ILE A 21 10.79 -11.25 -0.45
CA ILE A 21 10.53 -9.81 -0.48
C ILE A 21 10.93 -9.18 -1.82
N GLN A 22 12.10 -9.53 -2.36
CA GLN A 22 12.56 -8.97 -3.63
C GLN A 22 11.67 -9.35 -4.79
N GLU A 23 11.19 -10.58 -4.81
CA GLU A 23 10.27 -11.02 -5.86
C GLU A 23 8.92 -10.32 -5.76
N ALA A 24 8.40 -10.16 -4.54
CA ALA A 24 7.16 -9.43 -4.34
C ALA A 24 7.31 -7.98 -4.81
N GLU A 25 8.42 -7.33 -4.46
CA GLU A 25 8.68 -5.94 -4.89
C GLU A 25 8.74 -5.84 -6.41
N ARG A 26 9.42 -6.79 -7.05
CA ARG A 26 9.53 -6.81 -8.51
C ARG A 26 8.15 -6.89 -9.16
N LEU A 27 7.28 -7.77 -8.64
CA LEU A 27 5.96 -7.97 -9.19
C LEU A 27 5.06 -6.74 -8.99
N TYR A 28 5.06 -6.18 -7.79
CA TYR A 28 4.25 -4.98 -7.52
C TYR A 28 4.73 -3.79 -8.35
N THR A 29 6.05 -3.63 -8.48
CA THR A 29 6.63 -2.55 -9.28
C THR A 29 6.25 -2.69 -10.75
N ALA A 30 6.23 -3.92 -11.27
CA ALA A 30 5.80 -4.17 -12.65
C ALA A 30 4.35 -3.74 -12.87
N ILE A 31 3.48 -4.02 -11.90
CA ILE A 31 2.07 -3.60 -11.97
C ILE A 31 2.00 -2.07 -12.01
N LEU A 32 2.77 -1.39 -11.17
CA LEU A 32 2.72 0.06 -11.08
C LEU A 32 3.30 0.74 -12.31
N LYS A 33 4.20 0.08 -13.05
CA LYS A 33 4.65 0.60 -14.34
C LYS A 33 3.52 0.64 -15.35
N ALA A 34 2.65 -0.37 -15.32
CA ALA A 34 1.50 -0.44 -16.22
C ALA A 34 0.33 0.40 -15.71
N GLN A 35 0.10 0.40 -14.41
CA GLN A 35 -1.02 1.11 -13.78
C GLN A 35 -0.53 1.81 -12.51
N PRO A 36 0.02 3.05 -12.63
CA PRO A 36 0.62 3.74 -11.48
C PRO A 36 -0.33 3.98 -10.31
N ASN A 37 -1.63 4.02 -10.56
CA ASN A 37 -2.63 4.25 -9.51
C ASN A 37 -3.36 2.98 -9.08
N HIS A 38 -2.82 1.81 -9.42
CA HIS A 38 -3.45 0.54 -9.04
C HIS A 38 -3.55 0.47 -7.51
N PRO A 39 -4.79 0.39 -6.95
CA PRO A 39 -4.94 0.52 -5.49
C PRO A 39 -4.25 -0.58 -4.71
N ASP A 40 -4.51 -1.85 -5.06
CA ASP A 40 -3.96 -2.98 -4.31
C ASP A 40 -2.45 -3.07 -4.42
N ALA A 41 -1.89 -2.81 -5.61
CA ALA A 41 -0.44 -2.86 -5.80
C ALA A 41 0.25 -1.77 -4.98
N ASN A 42 -0.32 -0.56 -4.95
CA ASN A 42 0.23 0.51 -4.12
C ASN A 42 0.16 0.15 -2.64
N HIS A 43 -0.99 -0.33 -2.17
CA HIS A 43 -1.13 -0.69 -0.77
C HIS A 43 -0.18 -1.82 -0.39
N ASN A 44 -0.09 -2.86 -1.22
CA ASN A 44 0.75 -4.01 -0.91
C ASN A 44 2.24 -3.67 -0.95
N LEU A 45 2.65 -2.80 -1.88
CA LEU A 45 4.03 -2.33 -1.89
C LEU A 45 4.33 -1.47 -0.67
N GLY A 46 3.37 -0.62 -0.27
CA GLY A 46 3.48 0.14 0.97
C GLY A 46 3.69 -0.76 2.18
N ALA A 47 2.87 -1.81 2.29
CA ALA A 47 2.99 -2.77 3.39
C ALA A 47 4.35 -3.47 3.38
N LEU A 48 4.85 -3.80 2.19
CA LEU A 48 6.15 -4.44 2.06
C LEU A 48 7.28 -3.53 2.56
N VAL A 49 7.26 -2.26 2.17
CA VAL A 49 8.34 -1.35 2.60
C VAL A 49 8.23 -1.01 4.09
N VAL A 50 7.02 -1.02 4.68
CA VAL A 50 6.88 -0.94 6.14
C VAL A 50 7.58 -2.13 6.79
N GLY A 51 7.39 -3.33 6.23
CA GLY A 51 8.00 -4.54 6.76
C GLY A 51 9.52 -4.53 6.76
N VAL A 52 10.13 -3.78 5.85
CA VAL A 52 11.59 -3.64 5.83
C VAL A 52 12.06 -2.35 6.54
N GLY A 53 11.17 -1.69 7.26
CA GLY A 53 11.53 -0.56 8.11
C GLY A 53 11.51 0.81 7.44
N LYS A 54 11.02 0.91 6.21
CA LYS A 54 11.00 2.17 5.46
C LYS A 54 9.61 2.81 5.51
N ILE A 55 9.16 3.10 6.72
CA ILE A 55 7.78 3.56 6.96
C ILE A 55 7.50 4.89 6.28
N GLN A 56 8.47 5.79 6.27
CA GLN A 56 8.30 7.10 5.61
C GLN A 56 8.00 6.92 4.12
N ASP A 57 8.68 5.99 3.46
CA ASP A 57 8.48 5.72 2.03
C ASP A 57 7.09 5.14 1.77
N ALA A 58 6.55 4.38 2.73
CA ALA A 58 5.26 3.74 2.57
C ALA A 58 4.10 4.74 2.48
N LEU A 59 4.27 5.93 3.06
CA LEU A 59 3.19 6.92 3.08
C LEU A 59 2.70 7.28 1.68
N ALA A 60 3.61 7.44 0.73
CA ALA A 60 3.24 7.78 -0.64
C ALA A 60 2.40 6.67 -1.28
N TYR A 61 2.79 5.42 -1.08
CA TYR A 61 2.05 4.28 -1.63
C TYR A 61 0.67 4.17 -1.02
N PHE A 62 0.56 4.30 0.31
CA PHE A 62 -0.73 4.21 0.98
C PHE A 62 -1.65 5.36 0.57
N LYS A 63 -1.10 6.56 0.39
CA LYS A 63 -1.89 7.71 -0.03
C LYS A 63 -2.48 7.49 -1.42
N ILE A 64 -1.68 6.98 -2.36
CA ILE A 64 -2.17 6.70 -3.70
C ILE A 64 -3.30 5.66 -3.63
N ALA A 65 -3.13 4.61 -2.82
CA ALA A 65 -4.14 3.57 -2.70
C ALA A 65 -5.46 4.12 -2.18
N LEU A 66 -5.43 4.89 -1.10
CA LEU A 66 -6.67 5.41 -0.51
C LEU A 66 -7.33 6.47 -1.38
N GLU A 67 -6.58 7.24 -2.15
CA GLU A 67 -7.14 8.21 -3.08
C GLU A 67 -7.76 7.51 -4.29
N ALA A 68 -7.15 6.41 -4.74
CA ALA A 68 -7.68 5.65 -5.87
C ALA A 68 -8.96 4.90 -5.50
N LYS A 69 -9.07 4.45 -4.26
CA LYS A 69 -10.23 3.68 -3.83
C LYS A 69 -10.55 3.98 -2.37
N PRO A 70 -11.15 5.14 -2.08
CA PRO A 70 -11.38 5.60 -0.70
C PRO A 70 -12.40 4.79 0.09
N SER A 71 -13.09 3.86 -0.55
CA SER A 71 -14.06 3.00 0.14
C SER A 71 -13.42 1.83 0.88
N VAL A 72 -12.12 1.56 0.69
CA VAL A 72 -11.44 0.44 1.33
C VAL A 72 -10.86 0.90 2.66
N ALA A 73 -11.49 0.48 3.75
CA ALA A 73 -11.10 0.90 5.11
C ALA A 73 -9.64 0.56 5.41
N GLN A 74 -9.16 -0.59 4.93
CA GLN A 74 -7.78 -1.01 5.20
C GLN A 74 -6.75 -0.02 4.66
N PHE A 75 -7.03 0.64 3.54
CA PHE A 75 -6.11 1.63 2.98
C PHE A 75 -5.94 2.82 3.93
N TRP A 76 -7.03 3.28 4.53
CA TRP A 76 -6.99 4.36 5.52
C TRP A 76 -6.25 3.93 6.77
N LEU A 77 -6.53 2.71 7.25
CA LEU A 77 -5.88 2.19 8.46
C LEU A 77 -4.36 2.09 8.29
N SER A 78 -3.91 1.59 7.15
CA SER A 78 -2.47 1.47 6.90
C SER A 78 -1.79 2.83 6.88
N TYR A 79 -2.41 3.82 6.26
CA TYR A 79 -1.87 5.17 6.22
C TYR A 79 -1.83 5.79 7.62
N ILE A 80 -2.95 5.70 8.36
CA ILE A 80 -3.05 6.26 9.70
C ILE A 80 -2.04 5.59 10.64
N ASN A 81 -1.93 4.26 10.60
CA ASN A 81 -0.98 3.54 11.44
C ASN A 81 0.46 3.93 11.15
N SER A 82 0.79 4.18 9.88
CA SER A 82 2.12 4.63 9.51
C SER A 82 2.41 6.02 10.07
N LEU A 83 1.44 6.92 10.03
CA LEU A 83 1.58 8.25 10.61
C LEU A 83 1.79 8.18 12.12
N ILE A 84 1.06 7.29 12.80
CA ILE A 84 1.22 7.10 14.24
C ILE A 84 2.63 6.58 14.55
N THR A 85 3.10 5.60 13.80
CA THR A 85 4.43 5.01 13.99
C THR A 85 5.53 6.05 13.79
N LEU A 86 5.31 7.01 12.88
CA LEU A 86 6.25 8.11 12.63
C LEU A 86 6.08 9.28 13.61
N ASP A 87 5.25 9.11 14.63
CA ASP A 87 4.96 10.14 15.65
C ASP A 87 4.34 11.40 15.04
N ARG A 88 3.51 11.22 14.01
CA ARG A 88 2.82 12.33 13.34
C ARG A 88 1.34 12.30 13.74
N MET A 89 1.08 12.47 15.03
CA MET A 89 -0.26 12.34 15.59
C MET A 89 -1.27 13.35 15.05
N PRO A 90 -0.94 14.64 14.85
CA PRO A 90 -1.92 15.56 14.26
C PRO A 90 -2.35 15.15 12.87
N ASP A 91 -1.41 14.65 12.04
CA ASP A 91 -1.73 14.17 10.70
C ASP A 91 -2.59 12.91 10.76
N ALA A 92 -2.27 12.00 11.69
CA ALA A 92 -3.04 10.77 11.87
C ALA A 92 -4.47 11.08 12.26
N LYS A 93 -4.67 12.04 13.16
CA LYS A 93 -6.01 12.45 13.58
C LYS A 93 -6.80 13.04 12.42
N ALA A 94 -6.15 13.90 11.63
CA ALA A 94 -6.81 14.50 10.46
C ALA A 94 -7.28 13.43 9.49
N MET A 95 -6.45 12.41 9.23
CA MET A 95 -6.83 11.33 8.32
C MET A 95 -7.93 10.46 8.91
N PHE A 96 -7.90 10.22 10.22
CA PHE A 96 -8.95 9.46 10.88
C PHE A 96 -10.31 10.17 10.72
N ASP A 97 -10.32 11.50 10.90
CA ASP A 97 -11.54 12.28 10.74
C ASP A 97 -12.05 12.23 9.29
N GLN A 98 -11.16 12.27 8.31
CA GLN A 98 -11.55 12.12 6.91
C GLN A 98 -12.11 10.73 6.63
N ALA A 99 -11.53 9.69 7.22
CA ALA A 99 -12.00 8.33 7.04
C ALA A 99 -13.42 8.17 7.58
N LYS A 100 -13.72 8.81 8.71
CA LYS A 100 -15.07 8.78 9.29
C LYS A 100 -16.08 9.43 8.35
N ASP A 101 -15.70 10.51 7.68
CA ASP A 101 -16.58 11.20 6.73
C ASP A 101 -16.84 10.34 5.49
N LYS A 102 -15.91 9.49 5.12
CA LYS A 102 -16.06 8.62 3.94
C LYS A 102 -16.88 7.37 4.22
N GLY A 103 -16.98 7.00 5.46
CA GLY A 103 -17.61 5.79 5.71
C GLY A 103 -18.12 5.28 6.84
#